data_c15053e38f26f0231c53d439b278bc04
#
_entry.id   c15053e38f26f0231c53d439b278bc04
#
_cell.length_a   1.000
_cell.length_b   1.000
_cell.length_c   1.000
_cell.angle_alpha   90.00
_cell.angle_beta   90.00
_cell.angle_gamma   90.00
#
_symmetry.space_group_name_H-M   'P 1'
#
loop_
_entity.id
_entity.type
_entity.pdbx_description
1 polymer ?
#
loop_
_entity_poly.entity_id
_entity_poly.type
_entity_poly.pdbx_seq_one_letter_code
_entity_poly.pdbx_strand_id
1 'polypeptide(L)'
;MDRGIYLSNRLTFQVFLKEVWKHLRLPPPTPIQLDIADYIGDPQKSPRRAIVEAFRGVGKSYITSAYVCYRLLLNPDIKCLVVSASKVRADDFSTFTQRLIKEMPILEELIPREGQRDSKISFDVGPTKAAHAPSVKSIGITGQLSGSRADLIIADDIEIPSNSQTQMMREKLGESIKEFDAVLSPGGQVIFLGTPQCEQTIYDILPSRGYEMRIWPARFPLEAQRDKYLGRISPFINEMVDKAGMNPGEPTDPLRFSEEDLIERELSYGKSGFALQFMLDTSLSDMDRYPLKISDLIVMDLNTDTAPETLVFQRAPYLQNDEIPMVGLHGDKWYRPLDIGGKWIPYEGSVLAVDPSGRGRDETSWCVVKMLGGNLFLVAQGGIQGGYSDEVMG
;
A
#
# COMPACT_ATOMS: atom_id res chain seq x y z
N MET A 1 26.97 -29.34 13.11
CA MET A 1 26.75 -28.25 12.14
C MET A 1 25.25 -28.06 12.05
N ASP A 2 24.76 -26.88 12.29
CA ASP A 2 23.29 -26.62 12.23
C ASP A 2 22.80 -26.86 10.81
N ARG A 3 21.77 -27.70 10.66
CA ARG A 3 21.18 -28.11 9.37
C ARG A 3 20.74 -26.87 8.56
N GLY A 4 20.19 -25.87 9.26
CA GLY A 4 19.75 -24.61 8.64
C GLY A 4 20.91 -23.86 7.99
N ILE A 5 22.06 -23.78 8.64
CA ILE A 5 23.26 -23.13 8.10
C ILE A 5 23.82 -23.91 6.90
N TYR A 6 23.81 -25.25 6.96
CA TYR A 6 24.29 -26.06 5.85
C TYR A 6 23.43 -25.95 4.61
N LEU A 7 22.11 -25.91 4.76
CA LEU A 7 21.16 -25.73 3.66
C LEU A 7 21.18 -24.31 3.12
N SER A 8 21.22 -23.27 3.96
CA SER A 8 21.23 -21.87 3.54
C SER A 8 22.47 -21.49 2.71
N ASN A 9 23.61 -22.13 2.98
CA ASN A 9 24.83 -21.91 2.20
C ASN A 9 24.82 -22.58 0.81
N ARG A 10 23.89 -23.51 0.54
CA ARG A 10 23.81 -24.26 -0.73
C ARG A 10 22.51 -24.00 -1.49
N LEU A 11 21.42 -23.66 -0.80
CA LEU A 11 20.10 -23.44 -1.36
C LEU A 11 19.64 -22.02 -1.02
N THR A 12 19.91 -21.08 -1.91
CA THR A 12 19.35 -19.73 -1.76
C THR A 12 17.86 -19.74 -2.05
N PHE A 13 17.12 -18.73 -1.54
CA PHE A 13 15.69 -18.65 -1.82
C PHE A 13 15.39 -18.51 -3.31
N GLN A 14 16.19 -17.81 -4.07
CA GLN A 14 16.03 -17.72 -5.53
C GLN A 14 16.13 -19.09 -6.23
N VAL A 15 17.07 -19.95 -5.79
CA VAL A 15 17.21 -21.32 -6.32
C VAL A 15 15.98 -22.16 -5.97
N PHE A 16 15.53 -22.08 -4.71
CA PHE A 16 14.33 -22.76 -4.27
C PHE A 16 13.08 -22.27 -5.05
N LEU A 17 12.94 -20.96 -5.28
CA LEU A 17 11.86 -20.40 -6.06
C LEU A 17 11.79 -20.97 -7.48
N LYS A 18 12.95 -21.13 -8.15
CA LYS A 18 13.02 -21.78 -9.46
C LYS A 18 12.49 -23.20 -9.44
N GLU A 19 12.78 -23.96 -8.40
CA GLU A 19 12.25 -25.34 -8.26
C GLU A 19 10.72 -25.33 -8.02
N VAL A 20 10.20 -24.37 -7.26
CA VAL A 20 8.75 -24.19 -7.07
C VAL A 20 8.07 -23.88 -8.41
N TRP A 21 8.61 -22.92 -9.21
CA TRP A 21 8.06 -22.56 -10.53
C TRP A 21 8.07 -23.76 -11.49
N LYS A 22 9.16 -24.52 -11.50
CA LYS A 22 9.27 -25.74 -12.28
C LYS A 22 8.22 -26.80 -11.86
N HIS A 23 8.03 -27.00 -10.55
CA HIS A 23 7.01 -27.91 -10.02
C HIS A 23 5.59 -27.47 -10.46
N LEU A 24 5.30 -26.20 -10.39
CA LEU A 24 4.01 -25.61 -10.80
C LEU A 24 3.83 -25.55 -12.32
N ARG A 25 4.83 -25.95 -13.11
CA ARG A 25 4.86 -25.85 -14.58
C ARG A 25 4.63 -24.42 -15.07
N LEU A 26 5.08 -23.44 -14.30
CA LEU A 26 5.08 -22.04 -14.70
C LEU A 26 6.31 -21.75 -15.57
N PRO A 27 6.27 -20.70 -16.41
CA PRO A 27 7.48 -20.15 -17.01
C PRO A 27 8.53 -19.84 -15.93
N PRO A 28 9.83 -19.85 -16.23
CA PRO A 28 10.86 -19.49 -15.25
C PRO A 28 10.57 -18.18 -14.56
N PRO A 29 10.96 -18.03 -13.27
CA PRO A 29 10.76 -16.75 -12.58
C PRO A 29 11.44 -15.60 -13.34
N THR A 30 10.73 -14.49 -13.49
CA THR A 30 11.24 -13.32 -14.19
C THR A 30 12.29 -12.58 -13.34
N PRO A 31 13.12 -11.70 -13.93
CA PRO A 31 14.06 -10.87 -13.16
C PRO A 31 13.42 -10.09 -12.03
N ILE A 32 12.22 -9.54 -12.24
CA ILE A 32 11.45 -8.83 -11.18
C ILE A 32 11.08 -9.79 -10.04
N GLN A 33 10.60 -10.98 -10.36
CA GLN A 33 10.26 -11.98 -9.35
C GLN A 33 11.48 -12.46 -8.56
N LEU A 34 12.63 -12.58 -9.21
CA LEU A 34 13.89 -12.93 -8.56
C LEU A 34 14.43 -11.80 -7.68
N ASP A 35 14.25 -10.54 -8.07
CA ASP A 35 14.63 -9.37 -7.27
C ASP A 35 13.73 -9.25 -6.01
N ILE A 36 12.43 -9.47 -6.14
CA ILE A 36 11.53 -9.56 -4.99
C ILE A 36 11.96 -10.70 -4.05
N ALA A 37 12.30 -11.86 -4.60
CA ALA A 37 12.77 -12.99 -3.82
C ALA A 37 14.09 -12.70 -3.10
N ASP A 38 15.03 -12.01 -3.73
CA ASP A 38 16.29 -11.58 -3.11
C ASP A 38 16.04 -10.62 -1.94
N TYR A 39 15.15 -9.65 -2.14
CA TYR A 39 14.81 -8.66 -1.13
C TYR A 39 14.29 -9.27 0.17
N ILE A 40 13.48 -10.33 0.10
CA ILE A 40 12.90 -10.94 1.30
C ILE A 40 13.68 -12.16 1.78
N GLY A 41 14.48 -12.79 0.94
CA GLY A 41 15.02 -14.14 1.13
C GLY A 41 16.50 -14.21 1.53
N ASP A 42 17.26 -13.14 1.47
CA ASP A 42 18.66 -13.12 1.90
C ASP A 42 18.74 -12.90 3.42
N PRO A 43 19.17 -13.91 4.21
CA PRO A 43 19.21 -13.81 5.66
C PRO A 43 20.13 -12.70 6.21
N GLN A 44 21.07 -12.18 5.38
CA GLN A 44 22.03 -11.15 5.77
C GLN A 44 21.60 -9.75 5.36
N LYS A 45 20.82 -9.63 4.29
CA LYS A 45 20.44 -8.35 3.69
C LYS A 45 18.96 -8.02 3.79
N SER A 46 18.11 -9.05 3.90
CA SER A 46 16.67 -8.85 3.98
C SER A 46 16.27 -8.12 5.25
N PRO A 47 15.46 -7.06 5.15
CA PRO A 47 15.02 -6.34 6.33
C PRO A 47 14.08 -7.21 7.16
N ARG A 48 14.15 -7.05 8.50
CA ARG A 48 13.23 -7.73 9.40
C ARG A 48 11.79 -7.21 9.27
N ARG A 49 11.64 -5.98 8.85
CA ARG A 49 10.37 -5.31 8.62
C ARG A 49 10.34 -4.83 7.17
N ALA A 50 9.79 -5.65 6.29
CA ALA A 50 9.79 -5.44 4.85
C ALA A 50 8.39 -5.10 4.31
N ILE A 51 8.33 -4.21 3.33
CA ILE A 51 7.16 -3.98 2.50
C ILE A 51 7.55 -4.24 1.05
N VAL A 52 6.90 -5.21 0.44
CA VAL A 52 6.97 -5.51 -0.98
C VAL A 52 5.76 -4.86 -1.65
N GLU A 53 5.95 -3.67 -2.18
CA GLU A 53 4.92 -3.00 -2.95
C GLU A 53 5.19 -3.24 -4.43
N ALA A 54 4.41 -4.11 -5.05
CA ALA A 54 4.64 -4.52 -6.42
C ALA A 54 3.32 -4.58 -7.19
N PHE A 55 3.41 -4.31 -8.49
CA PHE A 55 2.23 -4.21 -9.35
C PHE A 55 1.36 -5.48 -9.34
N ARG A 56 0.09 -5.28 -9.68
CA ARG A 56 -0.89 -6.36 -9.66
C ARG A 56 -0.56 -7.44 -10.69
N GLY A 57 -0.54 -8.70 -10.24
CA GLY A 57 -0.29 -9.85 -11.11
C GLY A 57 1.18 -10.30 -11.20
N VAL A 58 2.13 -9.60 -10.56
CA VAL A 58 3.56 -10.03 -10.55
C VAL A 58 3.80 -11.37 -9.85
N GLY A 59 2.84 -11.83 -9.03
CA GLY A 59 2.93 -13.12 -8.35
C GLY A 59 3.44 -13.06 -6.90
N LYS A 60 3.25 -11.93 -6.20
CA LYS A 60 3.67 -11.73 -4.80
C LYS A 60 3.31 -12.89 -3.88
N SER A 61 2.04 -13.29 -3.86
CA SER A 61 1.54 -14.36 -2.97
C SER A 61 2.17 -15.73 -3.29
N TYR A 62 2.47 -16.02 -4.57
CA TYR A 62 3.19 -17.23 -4.96
C TYR A 62 4.63 -17.22 -4.42
N ILE A 63 5.34 -16.10 -4.58
CA ILE A 63 6.72 -15.93 -4.08
C ILE A 63 6.75 -16.11 -2.57
N THR A 64 5.82 -15.50 -1.84
CA THR A 64 5.81 -15.57 -0.37
C THR A 64 5.30 -16.89 0.18
N SER A 65 4.39 -17.59 -0.51
CA SER A 65 4.06 -18.98 -0.15
C SER A 65 5.27 -19.90 -0.31
N ALA A 66 6.04 -19.74 -1.40
CA ALA A 66 7.31 -20.43 -1.56
C ALA A 66 8.31 -20.04 -0.45
N TYR A 67 8.33 -18.77 -0.06
CA TYR A 67 9.20 -18.29 1.03
C TYR A 67 8.85 -18.94 2.38
N VAL A 68 7.58 -19.09 2.71
CA VAL A 68 7.15 -19.80 3.92
C VAL A 68 7.64 -21.27 3.89
N CYS A 69 7.49 -21.97 2.77
CA CYS A 69 8.03 -23.33 2.60
C CYS A 69 9.56 -23.37 2.78
N TYR A 70 10.28 -22.44 2.16
CA TYR A 70 11.72 -22.31 2.27
C TYR A 70 12.19 -22.09 3.72
N ARG A 71 11.52 -21.19 4.45
CA ARG A 71 11.84 -20.90 5.85
C ARG A 71 11.59 -22.11 6.77
N LEU A 72 10.50 -22.85 6.53
CA LEU A 72 10.20 -24.11 7.24
C LEU A 72 11.20 -25.23 6.90
N LEU A 73 11.70 -25.28 5.66
CA LEU A 73 12.74 -26.22 5.25
C LEU A 73 14.06 -25.95 5.96
N LEU A 74 14.43 -24.67 6.12
CA LEU A 74 15.63 -24.27 6.84
C LEU A 74 15.51 -24.48 8.36
N ASN A 75 14.36 -24.18 8.93
CA ASN A 75 14.06 -24.34 10.35
C ASN A 75 12.60 -24.74 10.56
N PRO A 76 12.31 -26.02 10.80
CA PRO A 76 10.95 -26.51 10.99
C PRO A 76 10.25 -26.01 12.26
N ASP A 77 11.00 -25.49 13.22
CA ASP A 77 10.46 -25.02 14.50
C ASP A 77 9.87 -23.60 14.43
N ILE A 78 10.12 -22.82 13.36
CA ILE A 78 9.55 -21.49 13.22
C ILE A 78 8.03 -21.52 13.14
N LYS A 79 7.42 -20.43 13.61
CA LYS A 79 5.98 -20.22 13.57
C LYS A 79 5.65 -19.12 12.57
N CYS A 80 4.86 -19.47 11.55
CA CYS A 80 4.46 -18.55 10.49
C CYS A 80 3.00 -18.16 10.67
N LEU A 81 2.73 -16.85 10.69
CA LEU A 81 1.38 -16.29 10.72
C LEU A 81 1.10 -15.61 9.39
N VAL A 82 0.06 -16.05 8.69
CA VAL A 82 -0.41 -15.45 7.46
C VAL A 82 -1.65 -14.63 7.74
N VAL A 83 -1.60 -13.35 7.45
CA VAL A 83 -2.70 -12.41 7.65
C VAL A 83 -3.09 -11.82 6.31
N SER A 84 -4.38 -11.86 5.95
CA SER A 84 -4.91 -11.22 4.74
C SER A 84 -6.13 -10.36 5.07
N ALA A 85 -6.61 -9.57 4.11
CA ALA A 85 -7.80 -8.75 4.30
C ALA A 85 -9.04 -9.55 4.74
N SER A 86 -9.15 -10.80 4.32
CA SER A 86 -10.23 -11.70 4.72
C SER A 86 -9.68 -13.07 5.13
N LYS A 87 -10.46 -13.79 5.95
CA LYS A 87 -10.14 -15.15 6.35
C LYS A 87 -10.01 -16.08 5.14
N VAL A 88 -10.89 -15.95 4.16
CA VAL A 88 -10.88 -16.80 2.95
C VAL A 88 -9.55 -16.67 2.21
N ARG A 89 -9.07 -15.44 1.96
CA ARG A 89 -7.76 -15.23 1.30
C ARG A 89 -6.60 -15.78 2.10
N ALA A 90 -6.62 -15.63 3.42
CA ALA A 90 -5.59 -16.19 4.28
C ALA A 90 -5.60 -17.73 4.24
N ASP A 91 -6.78 -18.34 4.22
CA ASP A 91 -6.93 -19.80 4.11
C ASP A 91 -6.50 -20.32 2.73
N ASP A 92 -6.74 -19.58 1.65
CA ASP A 92 -6.28 -19.92 0.30
C ASP A 92 -4.75 -19.91 0.23
N PHE A 93 -4.10 -18.91 0.82
CA PHE A 93 -2.64 -18.86 0.94
C PHE A 93 -2.10 -20.08 1.73
N SER A 94 -2.69 -20.37 2.88
CA SER A 94 -2.32 -21.52 3.71
C SER A 94 -2.51 -22.83 2.97
N THR A 95 -3.64 -22.99 2.27
CA THR A 95 -3.95 -24.17 1.45
C THR A 95 -2.91 -24.37 0.34
N PHE A 96 -2.54 -23.29 -0.35
CA PHE A 96 -1.53 -23.35 -1.39
C PHE A 96 -0.15 -23.72 -0.83
N THR A 97 0.25 -23.12 0.28
CA THR A 97 1.50 -23.46 0.99
C THR A 97 1.52 -24.94 1.40
N GLN A 98 0.41 -25.44 1.94
CA GLN A 98 0.29 -26.85 2.35
C GLN A 98 0.37 -27.81 1.14
N ARG A 99 -0.21 -27.42 -0.01
CA ARG A 99 -0.11 -28.20 -1.25
C ARG A 99 1.33 -28.26 -1.74
N LEU A 100 2.07 -27.15 -1.74
CA LEU A 100 3.50 -27.18 -2.10
C LEU A 100 4.27 -28.15 -1.23
N ILE A 101 4.03 -28.17 0.10
CA ILE A 101 4.67 -29.10 1.03
C ILE A 101 4.35 -30.58 0.68
N LYS A 102 3.08 -30.87 0.37
CA LYS A 102 2.64 -32.25 0.09
C LYS A 102 3.03 -32.75 -1.31
N GLU A 103 3.21 -31.84 -2.29
CA GLU A 103 3.43 -32.21 -3.69
C GLU A 103 4.91 -32.14 -4.13
N MET A 104 5.75 -31.34 -3.43
CA MET A 104 7.16 -31.19 -3.82
C MET A 104 8.09 -32.16 -3.13
N PRO A 105 8.85 -33.01 -3.85
CA PRO A 105 9.75 -34.00 -3.22
C PRO A 105 10.79 -33.40 -2.27
N ILE A 106 11.30 -32.19 -2.56
CA ILE A 106 12.26 -31.49 -1.70
C ILE A 106 11.67 -31.10 -0.32
N LEU A 107 10.34 -31.05 -0.20
CA LEU A 107 9.60 -30.72 1.01
C LEU A 107 8.97 -31.93 1.71
N GLU A 108 9.20 -33.14 1.23
CA GLU A 108 8.60 -34.38 1.76
C GLU A 108 8.74 -34.51 3.28
N GLU A 109 9.89 -34.16 3.83
CA GLU A 109 10.11 -34.21 5.28
C GLU A 109 9.20 -33.26 6.08
N LEU A 110 8.66 -32.23 5.46
CA LEU A 110 7.76 -31.26 6.09
C LEU A 110 6.31 -31.72 6.13
N ILE A 111 5.97 -32.82 5.47
CA ILE A 111 4.60 -33.35 5.49
C ILE A 111 4.19 -33.66 6.94
N PRO A 112 3.02 -33.16 7.40
CA PRO A 112 2.52 -33.42 8.74
C PRO A 112 2.49 -34.90 9.07
N ARG A 113 2.92 -35.29 10.27
CA ARG A 113 2.86 -36.66 10.78
C ARG A 113 1.50 -36.95 11.39
N GLU A 114 1.20 -38.24 11.55
CA GLU A 114 0.00 -38.65 12.29
C GLU A 114 -0.06 -38.00 13.68
N GLY A 115 -1.23 -37.47 14.04
CA GLY A 115 -1.44 -36.77 15.32
C GLY A 115 -1.04 -35.29 15.33
N GLN A 116 -0.38 -34.79 14.27
CA GLN A 116 -0.12 -33.35 14.11
C GLN A 116 -1.34 -32.60 13.48
N ARG A 117 -1.38 -31.29 13.65
CA ARG A 117 -2.41 -30.45 13.01
C ARG A 117 -2.24 -30.48 11.50
N ASP A 118 -3.32 -30.75 10.77
CA ASP A 118 -3.34 -30.76 9.30
C ASP A 118 -4.67 -30.18 8.79
N SER A 119 -4.90 -28.90 8.98
CA SER A 119 -6.10 -28.21 8.52
C SER A 119 -5.76 -26.99 7.65
N LYS A 120 -6.75 -26.49 6.89
CA LYS A 120 -6.60 -25.27 6.06
C LYS A 120 -6.24 -24.02 6.86
N ILE A 121 -6.69 -23.95 8.11
CA ILE A 121 -6.52 -22.79 8.98
C ILE A 121 -5.18 -22.84 9.71
N SER A 122 -4.71 -24.06 10.04
CA SER A 122 -3.48 -24.25 10.78
C SER A 122 -2.94 -25.66 10.57
N PHE A 123 -1.64 -25.77 10.38
CA PHE A 123 -0.97 -27.06 10.28
C PHE A 123 0.42 -27.03 10.91
N ASP A 124 0.90 -28.21 11.28
CA ASP A 124 2.27 -28.43 11.73
C ASP A 124 3.08 -29.04 10.60
N VAL A 125 4.41 -28.86 10.61
CA VAL A 125 5.30 -29.58 9.73
C VAL A 125 5.92 -30.77 10.48
N GLY A 126 6.22 -31.89 9.76
CA GLY A 126 6.62 -33.14 10.34
C GLY A 126 7.74 -33.06 11.39
N PRO A 127 8.87 -32.37 11.14
CA PRO A 127 9.98 -32.30 12.07
C PRO A 127 9.79 -31.34 13.26
N THR A 128 8.74 -30.51 13.29
CA THR A 128 8.56 -29.49 14.35
C THR A 128 8.36 -30.14 15.72
N LYS A 129 8.89 -29.48 16.73
CA LYS A 129 8.65 -29.88 18.14
C LYS A 129 7.21 -29.54 18.55
N ALA A 130 6.67 -30.29 19.51
CA ALA A 130 5.36 -30.00 20.08
C ALA A 130 5.33 -28.55 20.65
N ALA A 131 4.36 -27.76 20.20
CA ALA A 131 4.17 -26.39 20.65
C ALA A 131 2.68 -26.01 20.65
N HIS A 132 2.33 -24.99 21.45
CA HIS A 132 0.98 -24.43 21.44
C HIS A 132 0.63 -23.78 20.10
N ALA A 133 1.58 -23.04 19.50
CA ALA A 133 1.41 -22.44 18.19
C ALA A 133 1.69 -23.46 17.06
N PRO A 134 0.87 -23.53 16.00
CA PRO A 134 1.13 -24.35 14.83
C PRO A 134 2.34 -23.83 14.05
N SER A 135 2.88 -24.63 13.12
CA SER A 135 3.94 -24.18 12.22
C SER A 135 3.45 -23.10 11.26
N VAL A 136 2.23 -23.23 10.76
CA VAL A 136 1.57 -22.19 9.94
C VAL A 136 0.14 -21.99 10.46
N LYS A 137 -0.27 -20.72 10.58
CA LYS A 137 -1.64 -20.30 10.93
C LYS A 137 -2.09 -19.21 9.99
N SER A 138 -3.34 -19.27 9.52
CA SER A 138 -3.98 -18.25 8.69
C SER A 138 -5.08 -17.51 9.44
N ILE A 139 -5.14 -16.20 9.29
CA ILE A 139 -6.12 -15.31 9.96
C ILE A 139 -6.48 -14.14 9.03
N GLY A 140 -7.75 -13.71 9.03
CA GLY A 140 -8.12 -12.41 8.47
C GLY A 140 -7.71 -11.26 9.40
N ILE A 141 -7.39 -10.10 8.86
CA ILE A 141 -6.92 -8.92 9.64
C ILE A 141 -7.92 -8.46 10.71
N THR A 142 -9.21 -8.75 10.53
CA THR A 142 -10.26 -8.48 11.51
C THR A 142 -10.42 -9.59 12.55
N GLY A 143 -9.68 -10.69 12.41
CA GLY A 143 -9.70 -11.81 13.33
C GLY A 143 -8.88 -11.53 14.59
N GLN A 144 -9.00 -12.42 15.59
CA GLN A 144 -8.25 -12.30 16.83
C GLN A 144 -6.78 -12.72 16.63
N LEU A 145 -5.88 -11.74 16.54
CA LEU A 145 -4.42 -11.94 16.44
C LEU A 145 -3.81 -12.23 17.81
N SER A 146 -4.32 -11.59 18.86
CA SER A 146 -3.85 -11.75 20.24
C SER A 146 -3.89 -13.22 20.68
N GLY A 147 -2.84 -13.64 21.41
CA GLY A 147 -2.64 -15.04 21.80
C GLY A 147 -1.91 -15.91 20.74
N SER A 148 -1.66 -15.39 19.54
CA SER A 148 -0.75 -16.03 18.58
C SER A 148 0.71 -15.74 18.93
N ARG A 149 1.63 -16.52 18.40
CA ARG A 149 3.09 -16.28 18.40
C ARG A 149 3.61 -16.61 17.03
N ALA A 150 4.47 -15.76 16.49
CA ALA A 150 5.04 -15.91 15.16
C ALA A 150 6.49 -15.44 15.09
N ASP A 151 7.32 -16.21 14.39
CA ASP A 151 8.68 -15.83 14.02
C ASP A 151 8.71 -15.18 12.63
N LEU A 152 7.68 -15.46 11.83
CA LEU A 152 7.46 -14.86 10.51
C LEU A 152 5.98 -14.49 10.37
N ILE A 153 5.70 -13.22 10.07
CA ILE A 153 4.37 -12.73 9.71
C ILE A 153 4.37 -12.34 8.24
N ILE A 154 3.45 -12.92 7.47
CA ILE A 154 3.16 -12.51 6.09
C ILE A 154 1.82 -11.79 6.10
N ALA A 155 1.84 -10.49 5.80
CA ALA A 155 0.65 -9.66 5.64
C ALA A 155 0.34 -9.51 4.15
N ASP A 156 -0.52 -10.39 3.62
CA ASP A 156 -0.83 -10.51 2.19
C ASP A 156 -2.08 -9.72 1.82
N ASP A 157 -1.88 -8.62 1.06
CA ASP A 157 -2.96 -7.73 0.57
C ASP A 157 -3.97 -7.39 1.68
N ILE A 158 -3.50 -6.89 2.83
CA ILE A 158 -4.36 -6.56 3.98
C ILE A 158 -5.21 -5.33 3.75
N GLU A 159 -4.79 -4.43 2.85
CA GLU A 159 -5.56 -3.27 2.42
C GLU A 159 -6.42 -3.63 1.20
N ILE A 160 -7.72 -3.41 1.31
CA ILE A 160 -8.69 -3.57 0.23
C ILE A 160 -9.67 -2.39 0.26
N PRO A 161 -10.41 -2.10 -0.85
CA PRO A 161 -11.33 -0.98 -0.86
C PRO A 161 -12.31 -0.95 0.32
N SER A 162 -12.84 -2.12 0.74
CA SER A 162 -13.81 -2.19 1.83
C SER A 162 -13.26 -1.90 3.23
N ASN A 163 -11.93 -1.77 3.41
CA ASN A 163 -11.32 -1.43 4.69
C ASN A 163 -10.36 -0.22 4.63
N SER A 164 -10.34 0.50 3.49
CA SER A 164 -9.45 1.66 3.28
C SER A 164 -10.14 2.90 2.71
N GLN A 165 -11.42 2.80 2.31
CA GLN A 165 -12.12 3.90 1.64
C GLN A 165 -12.26 5.15 2.49
N THR A 166 -12.51 5.02 3.79
CA THR A 166 -12.67 6.16 4.71
C THR A 166 -11.48 6.27 5.66
N GLN A 167 -11.24 7.46 6.18
CA GLN A 167 -10.20 7.68 7.19
C GLN A 167 -10.38 6.76 8.40
N MET A 168 -11.62 6.64 8.91
CA MET A 168 -11.93 5.75 10.05
C MET A 168 -11.56 4.29 9.76
N MET A 169 -11.81 3.80 8.54
CA MET A 169 -11.43 2.43 8.14
C MET A 169 -9.92 2.26 8.11
N ARG A 170 -9.18 3.25 7.58
CA ARG A 170 -7.72 3.23 7.55
C ARG A 170 -7.11 3.28 8.95
N GLU A 171 -7.65 4.12 9.84
CA GLU A 171 -7.23 4.18 11.25
C GLU A 171 -7.46 2.83 11.95
N LYS A 172 -8.64 2.22 11.77
CA LYS A 172 -8.94 0.90 12.32
C LYS A 172 -8.00 -0.18 11.79
N LEU A 173 -7.67 -0.15 10.49
CA LEU A 173 -6.68 -1.05 9.90
C LEU A 173 -5.30 -0.81 10.53
N GLY A 174 -4.90 0.45 10.69
CA GLY A 174 -3.64 0.85 11.32
C GLY A 174 -3.52 0.38 12.77
N GLU A 175 -4.61 0.38 13.55
CA GLU A 175 -4.65 -0.19 14.91
C GLU A 175 -4.52 -1.72 14.88
N SER A 176 -5.22 -2.40 13.97
CA SER A 176 -5.11 -3.87 13.83
C SER A 176 -3.68 -4.31 13.51
N ILE A 177 -2.94 -3.53 12.72
CA ILE A 177 -1.54 -3.84 12.37
C ILE A 177 -0.61 -3.72 13.59
N LYS A 178 -0.89 -2.88 14.57
CA LYS A 178 -0.08 -2.78 15.80
C LYS A 178 -0.03 -4.08 16.57
N GLU A 179 -1.07 -4.92 16.46
CA GLU A 179 -1.10 -6.24 17.08
C GLU A 179 0.02 -7.17 16.56
N PHE A 180 0.58 -6.91 15.36
CA PHE A 180 1.70 -7.71 14.86
C PHE A 180 2.92 -7.63 15.76
N ASP A 181 3.20 -6.48 16.36
CA ASP A 181 4.31 -6.32 17.30
C ASP A 181 4.10 -7.10 18.60
N ALA A 182 2.84 -7.28 19.02
CA ALA A 182 2.50 -8.04 20.23
C ALA A 182 2.65 -9.56 20.03
N VAL A 183 2.48 -10.05 18.81
CA VAL A 183 2.55 -11.50 18.50
C VAL A 183 3.88 -11.93 17.90
N LEU A 184 4.68 -10.99 17.39
CA LEU A 184 6.00 -11.27 16.81
C LEU A 184 7.01 -11.63 17.88
N SER A 185 7.70 -12.76 17.70
CA SER A 185 8.80 -13.18 18.56
C SER A 185 10.01 -12.22 18.43
N PRO A 186 10.85 -12.09 19.47
CA PRO A 186 12.11 -11.36 19.35
C PRO A 186 12.96 -11.90 18.21
N GLY A 187 13.43 -11.01 17.34
CA GLY A 187 14.19 -11.43 16.15
C GLY A 187 13.32 -11.88 14.96
N GLY A 188 12.01 -11.95 15.11
CA GLY A 188 11.07 -12.32 14.05
C GLY A 188 11.04 -11.33 12.88
N GLN A 189 10.45 -11.76 11.77
CA GLN A 189 10.35 -11.00 10.52
C GLN A 189 8.87 -10.72 10.18
N VAL A 190 8.59 -9.52 9.69
CA VAL A 190 7.28 -9.15 9.14
C VAL A 190 7.47 -8.72 7.70
N ILE A 191 6.69 -9.31 6.80
CA ILE A 191 6.68 -8.97 5.38
C ILE A 191 5.26 -8.57 4.99
N PHE A 192 5.09 -7.32 4.60
CA PHE A 192 3.87 -6.83 3.97
C PHE A 192 3.98 -7.01 2.46
N LEU A 193 2.93 -7.55 1.88
CA LEU A 193 2.71 -7.56 0.43
C LEU A 193 1.58 -6.60 0.15
N GLY A 194 1.81 -5.61 -0.70
CA GLY A 194 0.83 -4.56 -0.92
C GLY A 194 0.69 -4.17 -2.37
N THR A 195 -0.52 -3.72 -2.66
CA THR A 195 -0.87 -2.90 -3.81
C THR A 195 -1.78 -1.82 -3.26
N PRO A 196 -1.41 -0.52 -3.35
CA PRO A 196 -2.19 0.56 -2.76
C PRO A 196 -3.61 0.58 -3.32
N GLN A 197 -4.59 0.89 -2.44
CA GLN A 197 -6.00 0.97 -2.82
C GLN A 197 -6.53 2.41 -2.80
N CYS A 198 -5.78 3.32 -2.21
CA CYS A 198 -6.09 4.74 -2.11
C CYS A 198 -4.80 5.56 -1.94
N GLU A 199 -4.89 6.87 -2.07
CA GLU A 199 -3.75 7.79 -1.94
C GLU A 199 -3.15 7.74 -0.52
N GLN A 200 -3.99 7.69 0.51
CA GLN A 200 -3.56 7.55 1.90
C GLN A 200 -3.46 6.07 2.30
N THR A 201 -2.71 5.31 1.53
CA THR A 201 -2.53 3.88 1.81
C THR A 201 -1.82 3.63 3.14
N ILE A 202 -2.16 2.53 3.81
CA ILE A 202 -1.48 2.10 5.03
C ILE A 202 0.02 1.85 4.80
N TYR A 203 0.39 1.47 3.58
CA TYR A 203 1.78 1.18 3.25
C TYR A 203 2.68 2.42 3.36
N ASP A 204 2.18 3.63 3.11
CA ASP A 204 2.94 4.88 3.25
C ASP A 204 3.21 5.28 4.70
N ILE A 205 2.41 4.78 5.65
CA ILE A 205 2.58 5.04 7.08
C ILE A 205 3.62 4.09 7.69
N LEU A 206 3.74 2.87 7.19
CA LEU A 206 4.60 1.83 7.77
C LEU A 206 6.11 2.19 7.78
N PRO A 207 6.68 2.90 6.79
CA PRO A 207 8.08 3.34 6.87
C PRO A 207 8.38 4.20 8.10
N SER A 208 7.46 5.06 8.55
CA SER A 208 7.62 5.82 9.80
C SER A 208 7.64 4.93 11.05
N ARG A 209 7.18 3.69 10.94
CA ARG A 209 7.21 2.65 11.99
C ARG A 209 8.42 1.71 11.85
N GLY A 210 9.42 2.05 11.02
CA GLY A 210 10.65 1.30 10.86
C GLY A 210 10.57 0.14 9.86
N TYR A 211 9.61 0.17 8.94
CA TYR A 211 9.56 -0.76 7.82
C TYR A 211 10.35 -0.22 6.62
N GLU A 212 11.16 -1.08 6.00
CA GLU A 212 11.79 -0.79 4.72
C GLU A 212 10.83 -1.16 3.60
N MET A 213 10.57 -0.21 2.70
CA MET A 213 9.71 -0.42 1.55
C MET A 213 10.52 -0.46 0.27
N ARG A 214 10.21 -1.42 -0.60
CA ARG A 214 10.63 -1.40 -2.00
C ARG A 214 9.44 -1.50 -2.92
N ILE A 215 9.53 -0.75 -4.04
CA ILE A 215 8.45 -0.59 -5.01
C ILE A 215 8.89 -1.15 -6.36
N TRP A 216 8.02 -1.97 -6.97
CA TRP A 216 8.20 -2.56 -8.30
C TRP A 216 7.01 -2.19 -9.18
N PRO A 217 7.05 -1.04 -9.90
CA PRO A 217 6.00 -0.65 -10.85
C PRO A 217 6.05 -1.50 -12.12
N ALA A 218 4.92 -1.58 -12.84
CA ALA A 218 4.80 -2.37 -14.06
C ALA A 218 5.53 -1.78 -15.27
N ARG A 219 5.80 -0.46 -15.26
CA ARG A 219 6.60 0.23 -16.26
C ARG A 219 7.77 0.93 -15.60
N PHE A 220 8.88 1.06 -16.31
CA PHE A 220 9.99 1.90 -15.86
C PHE A 220 9.50 3.34 -15.70
N PRO A 221 9.59 3.95 -14.50
CA PRO A 221 9.08 5.31 -14.28
C PRO A 221 9.82 6.34 -15.14
N LEU A 222 9.08 7.31 -15.66
CA LEU A 222 9.67 8.50 -16.28
C LEU A 222 10.47 9.28 -15.23
N GLU A 223 11.53 9.99 -15.67
CA GLU A 223 12.39 10.74 -14.75
C GLU A 223 11.59 11.71 -13.87
N ALA A 224 10.65 12.45 -14.46
CA ALA A 224 9.76 13.35 -13.73
C ALA A 224 8.81 12.66 -12.72
N GLN A 225 8.68 11.34 -12.79
CA GLN A 225 7.83 10.56 -11.88
C GLN A 225 8.63 9.90 -10.75
N ARG A 226 9.96 9.79 -10.87
CA ARG A 226 10.80 9.08 -9.88
C ARG A 226 10.71 9.69 -8.49
N ASP A 227 10.60 11.00 -8.39
CA ASP A 227 10.50 11.71 -7.10
C ASP A 227 9.25 11.30 -6.31
N LYS A 228 8.17 10.91 -6.97
CA LYS A 228 6.93 10.47 -6.33
C LYS A 228 7.11 9.21 -5.48
N TYR A 229 8.07 8.37 -5.84
CA TYR A 229 8.36 7.13 -5.12
C TYR A 229 9.30 7.34 -3.92
N LEU A 230 9.73 8.55 -3.64
CA LEU A 230 10.56 8.92 -2.48
C LEU A 230 11.82 8.05 -2.30
N GLY A 231 12.45 7.66 -3.42
CA GLY A 231 13.64 6.79 -3.41
C GLY A 231 13.37 5.31 -3.08
N ARG A 232 12.12 4.88 -3.05
CA ARG A 232 11.72 3.51 -2.67
C ARG A 232 11.66 2.52 -3.84
N ILE A 233 11.86 2.98 -5.09
CA ILE A 233 11.95 2.08 -6.25
C ILE A 233 13.06 1.07 -6.01
N SER A 234 12.83 -0.21 -6.36
CA SER A 234 13.88 -1.22 -6.25
C SER A 234 15.16 -0.76 -6.96
N PRO A 235 16.34 -0.87 -6.29
CA PRO A 235 17.62 -0.58 -6.91
C PRO A 235 17.82 -1.32 -8.23
N PHE A 236 17.32 -2.54 -8.35
CA PHE A 236 17.35 -3.33 -9.58
C PHE A 236 16.68 -2.60 -10.75
N ILE A 237 15.48 -2.01 -10.54
CA ILE A 237 14.77 -1.26 -11.59
C ILE A 237 15.56 -0.01 -12.00
N ASN A 238 16.13 0.73 -11.03
CA ASN A 238 16.97 1.87 -11.34
C ASN A 238 18.22 1.46 -12.15
N GLU A 239 18.85 0.36 -11.78
CA GLU A 239 20.02 -0.17 -12.49
C GLU A 239 19.69 -0.60 -13.94
N MET A 240 18.51 -1.14 -14.17
CA MET A 240 18.05 -1.51 -15.52
C MET A 240 17.92 -0.27 -16.42
N VAL A 241 17.42 0.84 -15.92
CA VAL A 241 17.36 2.10 -16.68
C VAL A 241 18.75 2.70 -16.86
N ASP A 242 19.52 2.81 -15.78
CA ASP A 242 20.78 3.58 -15.76
C ASP A 242 21.93 2.82 -16.44
N LYS A 243 21.99 1.48 -16.34
CA LYS A 243 23.09 0.66 -16.83
C LYS A 243 22.73 -0.21 -18.04
N ALA A 244 21.52 -0.73 -18.12
CA ALA A 244 21.09 -1.61 -19.19
C ALA A 244 20.38 -0.90 -20.34
N GLY A 245 20.17 0.42 -20.24
CA GLY A 245 19.58 1.25 -21.29
C GLY A 245 18.10 0.96 -21.57
N MET A 246 17.38 0.45 -20.56
CA MET A 246 15.93 0.28 -20.67
C MET A 246 15.25 1.65 -20.68
N ASN A 247 14.29 1.84 -21.57
CA ASN A 247 13.67 3.13 -21.73
C ASN A 247 12.55 3.36 -20.68
N PRO A 248 12.45 4.56 -20.11
CA PRO A 248 11.30 4.93 -19.31
C PRO A 248 9.99 4.71 -20.08
N GLY A 249 8.98 4.17 -19.40
CA GLY A 249 7.69 3.82 -19.98
C GLY A 249 7.57 2.38 -20.50
N GLU A 250 8.69 1.70 -20.79
CA GLU A 250 8.65 0.28 -21.16
C GLU A 250 8.24 -0.63 -20.00
N PRO A 251 7.66 -1.82 -20.27
CA PRO A 251 7.34 -2.81 -19.25
C PRO A 251 8.57 -3.23 -18.43
N THR A 252 8.45 -3.28 -17.11
CA THR A 252 9.53 -3.79 -16.24
C THR A 252 9.62 -5.32 -16.26
N ASP A 253 8.54 -5.99 -16.59
CA ASP A 253 8.45 -7.47 -16.67
C ASP A 253 7.83 -7.92 -18.01
N PRO A 254 8.50 -7.66 -19.17
CA PRO A 254 7.94 -7.94 -20.49
C PRO A 254 7.72 -9.42 -20.78
N LEU A 255 8.38 -10.33 -20.02
CA LEU A 255 8.16 -11.76 -20.14
C LEU A 255 6.80 -12.21 -19.61
N ARG A 256 6.20 -11.42 -18.73
CA ARG A 256 4.93 -11.71 -18.07
C ARG A 256 3.81 -10.76 -18.49
N PHE A 257 4.15 -9.50 -18.75
CA PHE A 257 3.25 -8.45 -19.22
C PHE A 257 3.87 -7.73 -20.39
N SER A 258 3.42 -8.04 -21.59
CA SER A 258 3.84 -7.32 -22.80
C SER A 258 3.33 -5.87 -22.78
N GLU A 259 3.78 -5.09 -23.74
CA GLU A 259 3.28 -3.72 -23.93
C GLU A 259 1.76 -3.72 -24.20
N GLU A 260 1.30 -4.64 -25.03
CA GLU A 260 -0.12 -4.80 -25.38
C GLU A 260 -0.95 -5.15 -24.14
N ASP A 261 -0.47 -6.09 -23.31
CA ASP A 261 -1.12 -6.46 -22.05
C ASP A 261 -1.27 -5.27 -21.10
N LEU A 262 -0.26 -4.41 -20.99
CA LEU A 262 -0.31 -3.23 -20.12
C LEU A 262 -1.25 -2.16 -20.69
N ILE A 263 -1.27 -1.95 -22.03
CA ILE A 263 -2.20 -1.04 -22.68
C ILE A 263 -3.65 -1.49 -22.46
N GLU A 264 -3.95 -2.78 -22.62
CA GLU A 264 -5.29 -3.31 -22.36
C GLU A 264 -5.74 -3.07 -20.92
N ARG A 265 -4.83 -3.23 -19.95
CA ARG A 265 -5.10 -2.95 -18.54
C ARG A 265 -5.30 -1.46 -18.28
N GLU A 266 -4.51 -0.61 -18.91
CA GLU A 266 -4.66 0.83 -18.77
C GLU A 266 -6.03 1.30 -19.31
N LEU A 267 -6.45 0.74 -20.45
CA LEU A 267 -7.79 1.00 -20.99
C LEU A 267 -8.91 0.50 -20.06
N SER A 268 -8.73 -0.68 -19.48
CA SER A 268 -9.72 -1.30 -18.58
C SER A 268 -9.84 -0.61 -17.22
N TYR A 269 -8.72 -0.23 -16.63
CA TYR A 269 -8.67 0.40 -15.29
C TYR A 269 -8.81 1.92 -15.33
N GLY A 270 -8.65 2.53 -16.51
CA GLY A 270 -8.47 3.97 -16.66
C GLY A 270 -7.13 4.45 -16.11
N LYS A 271 -6.78 5.71 -16.39
CA LYS A 271 -5.47 6.29 -15.99
C LYS A 271 -5.21 6.22 -14.49
N SER A 272 -6.20 6.58 -13.70
CA SER A 272 -6.10 6.60 -12.22
C SER A 272 -5.96 5.19 -11.65
N GLY A 273 -6.80 4.24 -12.10
CA GLY A 273 -6.72 2.85 -11.65
C GLY A 273 -5.41 2.17 -12.08
N PHE A 274 -4.92 2.44 -13.28
CA PHE A 274 -3.64 1.91 -13.75
C PHE A 274 -2.47 2.51 -12.97
N ALA A 275 -2.49 3.82 -12.73
CA ALA A 275 -1.48 4.48 -11.89
C ALA A 275 -1.41 3.83 -10.51
N LEU A 276 -2.57 3.59 -9.88
CA LEU A 276 -2.64 3.00 -8.53
C LEU A 276 -2.20 1.53 -8.51
N GLN A 277 -2.74 0.68 -9.38
CA GLN A 277 -2.58 -0.78 -9.30
C GLN A 277 -1.36 -1.33 -10.03
N PHE A 278 -0.86 -0.59 -11.02
CA PHE A 278 0.26 -1.02 -11.87
C PHE A 278 1.48 -0.11 -11.74
N MET A 279 1.29 1.20 -11.69
CA MET A 279 2.42 2.11 -11.44
C MET A 279 2.70 2.32 -9.95
N LEU A 280 1.78 1.93 -9.06
CA LEU A 280 1.91 2.12 -7.60
C LEU A 280 2.08 3.62 -7.23
N ASP A 281 1.51 4.47 -8.07
CA ASP A 281 1.47 5.91 -7.90
C ASP A 281 0.14 6.31 -7.26
N THR A 282 0.16 6.65 -6.00
CA THR A 282 -1.01 7.00 -5.22
C THR A 282 -1.53 8.40 -5.51
N SER A 283 -0.72 9.25 -6.17
CA SER A 283 -1.05 10.66 -6.41
C SER A 283 -2.22 10.88 -7.38
N LEU A 284 -2.63 9.85 -8.14
CA LEU A 284 -3.72 9.94 -9.13
C LEU A 284 -5.00 9.20 -8.70
N SER A 285 -4.96 8.42 -7.60
CA SER A 285 -6.07 7.52 -7.24
C SER A 285 -7.35 8.24 -6.85
N ASP A 286 -7.25 9.41 -6.25
CA ASP A 286 -8.39 10.18 -5.78
C ASP A 286 -8.78 11.35 -6.71
N MET A 287 -8.03 11.55 -7.82
CA MET A 287 -8.30 12.65 -8.77
C MET A 287 -9.69 12.57 -9.41
N ASP A 288 -10.15 11.36 -9.73
CA ASP A 288 -11.47 11.14 -10.33
C ASP A 288 -12.59 11.14 -9.26
N ARG A 289 -12.22 10.84 -8.02
CA ARG A 289 -13.14 10.71 -6.89
C ARG A 289 -13.41 12.05 -6.21
N TYR A 290 -12.38 12.91 -6.16
CA TYR A 290 -12.43 14.23 -5.57
C TYR A 290 -12.01 15.27 -6.61
N PRO A 291 -12.97 15.76 -7.44
CA PRO A 291 -12.66 16.69 -8.52
C PRO A 291 -12.20 18.05 -8.01
N LEU A 292 -12.53 18.40 -6.76
CA LEU A 292 -12.09 19.66 -6.13
C LEU A 292 -10.75 19.42 -5.42
N LYS A 293 -9.74 20.20 -5.80
CA LYS A 293 -8.40 20.14 -5.22
C LYS A 293 -8.07 21.43 -4.51
N ILE A 294 -7.36 21.34 -3.40
CA ILE A 294 -6.82 22.52 -2.71
C ILE A 294 -5.94 23.33 -3.66
N SER A 295 -5.18 22.68 -4.53
CA SER A 295 -4.37 23.37 -5.55
C SER A 295 -5.17 24.16 -6.59
N ASP A 296 -6.49 24.00 -6.66
CA ASP A 296 -7.36 24.78 -7.53
C ASP A 296 -7.84 26.08 -6.86
N LEU A 297 -7.58 26.23 -5.56
CA LEU A 297 -7.89 27.43 -4.81
C LEU A 297 -6.80 28.50 -4.98
N ILE A 298 -7.24 29.74 -5.13
CA ILE A 298 -6.37 30.91 -5.06
C ILE A 298 -6.54 31.53 -3.67
N VAL A 299 -5.45 31.84 -3.01
CA VAL A 299 -5.46 32.39 -1.67
C VAL A 299 -5.10 33.87 -1.74
N MET A 300 -5.98 34.69 -1.19
CA MET A 300 -5.81 36.16 -1.09
C MET A 300 -6.56 36.67 0.13
N ASP A 301 -6.24 37.91 0.52
CA ASP A 301 -7.02 38.62 1.53
C ASP A 301 -8.42 38.93 0.97
N LEU A 302 -9.45 38.44 1.65
CA LEU A 302 -10.84 38.63 1.27
C LEU A 302 -11.55 39.60 2.23
N ASN A 303 -12.38 40.45 1.65
CA ASN A 303 -13.35 41.24 2.42
C ASN A 303 -14.69 40.48 2.46
N THR A 304 -15.41 40.54 3.58
CA THR A 304 -16.69 39.81 3.74
C THR A 304 -17.84 40.43 2.93
N ASP A 305 -17.73 41.69 2.52
CA ASP A 305 -18.81 42.42 1.86
C ASP A 305 -18.53 42.75 0.39
N THR A 306 -17.25 42.80 0.01
CA THR A 306 -16.83 43.17 -1.33
C THR A 306 -15.69 42.28 -1.85
N ALA A 307 -15.58 42.15 -3.18
CA ALA A 307 -14.48 41.53 -3.88
C ALA A 307 -14.01 42.34 -5.07
N PRO A 308 -12.79 42.11 -5.59
CA PRO A 308 -12.29 42.79 -6.76
C PRO A 308 -13.09 42.44 -8.01
N GLU A 309 -13.36 43.44 -8.83
CA GLU A 309 -14.09 43.29 -10.10
C GLU A 309 -13.34 42.38 -11.10
N THR A 310 -12.01 42.41 -11.06
CA THR A 310 -11.15 41.60 -11.92
C THR A 310 -10.14 40.80 -11.10
N LEU A 311 -10.10 39.48 -11.32
CA LEU A 311 -9.16 38.56 -10.73
C LEU A 311 -8.53 37.73 -11.82
N VAL A 312 -7.20 37.82 -11.99
CA VAL A 312 -6.45 37.05 -12.96
C VAL A 312 -5.72 35.94 -12.24
N PHE A 313 -5.92 34.74 -12.73
CA PHE A 313 -5.32 33.53 -12.17
C PHE A 313 -4.37 32.83 -13.16
N GLN A 314 -3.22 32.43 -12.67
CA GLN A 314 -2.27 31.58 -13.38
C GLN A 314 -1.54 30.69 -12.37
N ARG A 315 -1.40 29.39 -12.66
CA ARG A 315 -0.50 28.52 -11.91
C ARG A 315 0.92 28.70 -12.42
N ALA A 316 1.77 29.28 -11.58
CA ALA A 316 3.19 29.43 -11.87
C ALA A 316 4.01 29.29 -10.58
N PRO A 317 5.22 28.73 -10.61
CA PRO A 317 6.04 28.55 -9.41
C PRO A 317 6.27 29.83 -8.61
N TYR A 318 6.40 30.96 -9.28
CA TYR A 318 6.62 32.27 -8.63
C TYR A 318 5.37 32.86 -7.93
N LEU A 319 4.19 32.26 -8.14
CA LEU A 319 2.94 32.61 -7.45
C LEU A 319 2.63 31.68 -6.28
N GLN A 320 3.49 30.74 -5.96
CA GLN A 320 3.32 29.90 -4.78
C GLN A 320 3.35 30.75 -3.51
N ASN A 321 2.49 30.39 -2.57
CA ASN A 321 2.41 31.04 -1.27
C ASN A 321 2.85 30.07 -0.17
N ASP A 322 4.13 30.13 0.18
CA ASP A 322 4.72 29.30 1.22
C ASP A 322 4.55 29.90 2.64
N GLU A 323 3.95 31.09 2.77
CA GLU A 323 3.71 31.74 4.08
C GLU A 323 2.53 31.12 4.83
N ILE A 324 1.61 30.47 4.09
CA ILE A 324 0.44 29.83 4.67
C ILE A 324 0.72 28.34 4.81
N PRO A 325 0.61 27.76 6.03
CA PRO A 325 0.80 26.33 6.22
C PRO A 325 -0.14 25.52 5.32
N MET A 326 0.40 24.54 4.60
CA MET A 326 -0.39 23.64 3.78
C MET A 326 -1.13 22.63 4.69
N VAL A 327 -2.44 22.54 4.50
CA VAL A 327 -3.31 21.59 5.20
C VAL A 327 -3.77 20.43 4.32
N GLY A 328 -3.36 20.43 3.04
CA GLY A 328 -3.69 19.42 2.05
C GLY A 328 -2.72 18.24 2.05
N LEU A 329 -2.71 17.53 0.93
CA LEU A 329 -1.85 16.36 0.71
C LEU A 329 -0.39 16.77 0.45
N HIS A 330 0.51 15.81 0.62
CA HIS A 330 1.92 16.03 0.31
C HIS A 330 2.09 16.40 -1.18
N GLY A 331 2.61 17.60 -1.44
CA GLY A 331 2.79 18.14 -2.80
C GLY A 331 1.75 19.17 -3.23
N ASP A 332 0.65 19.35 -2.47
CA ASP A 332 -0.25 20.48 -2.67
C ASP A 332 0.46 21.82 -2.39
N LYS A 333 0.03 22.86 -3.10
CA LYS A 333 0.58 24.21 -2.97
C LYS A 333 -0.53 25.23 -3.02
N TRP A 334 -0.41 26.26 -2.21
CA TRP A 334 -1.23 27.46 -2.31
C TRP A 334 -0.69 28.39 -3.39
N TYR A 335 -1.58 29.07 -4.11
CA TYR A 335 -1.22 30.05 -5.13
C TYR A 335 -1.87 31.40 -4.84
N ARG A 336 -1.12 32.49 -5.06
CA ARG A 336 -1.63 33.84 -5.06
C ARG A 336 -2.22 34.19 -6.43
N PRO A 337 -3.14 35.16 -6.51
CA PRO A 337 -3.57 35.66 -7.80
C PRO A 337 -2.40 36.32 -8.55
N LEU A 338 -2.42 36.20 -9.88
CA LEU A 338 -1.45 36.92 -10.73
C LEU A 338 -1.66 38.41 -10.71
N ASP A 339 -2.92 38.85 -10.78
CA ASP A 339 -3.30 40.24 -10.75
C ASP A 339 -4.68 40.43 -10.12
N ILE A 340 -4.85 41.52 -9.39
CA ILE A 340 -6.09 41.91 -8.75
C ILE A 340 -6.39 43.35 -9.26
N GLY A 341 -7.39 43.47 -10.12
CA GLY A 341 -7.72 44.75 -10.78
C GLY A 341 -9.14 45.25 -10.50
N GLY A 342 -9.38 46.45 -10.90
CA GLY A 342 -10.68 47.07 -10.79
C GLY A 342 -11.04 47.61 -9.40
N LYS A 343 -12.30 47.93 -9.22
CA LYS A 343 -12.85 48.39 -7.93
C LYS A 343 -13.30 47.17 -7.13
N TRP A 344 -13.28 47.32 -5.81
CA TRP A 344 -13.95 46.35 -4.93
C TRP A 344 -15.44 46.68 -4.90
N ILE A 345 -16.26 45.73 -5.32
CA ILE A 345 -17.71 45.90 -5.44
C ILE A 345 -18.44 44.82 -4.62
N PRO A 346 -19.70 45.07 -4.19
CA PRO A 346 -20.48 44.10 -3.42
C PRO A 346 -20.65 42.76 -4.16
N TYR A 347 -20.69 41.70 -3.40
CA TYR A 347 -21.03 40.38 -3.94
C TYR A 347 -22.46 40.32 -4.49
N GLU A 348 -22.68 39.53 -5.52
CA GLU A 348 -23.99 39.32 -6.17
C GLU A 348 -24.84 38.30 -5.41
N GLY A 349 -24.23 37.40 -4.68
CA GLY A 349 -24.91 36.35 -3.95
C GLY A 349 -24.07 35.71 -2.83
N SER A 350 -24.73 35.03 -1.91
CA SER A 350 -24.11 34.35 -0.78
C SER A 350 -24.84 33.06 -0.50
N VAL A 351 -24.10 31.97 -0.27
CA VAL A 351 -24.63 30.66 0.08
C VAL A 351 -23.91 30.15 1.32
N LEU A 352 -24.66 29.72 2.31
CA LEU A 352 -24.17 28.92 3.43
C LEU A 352 -24.40 27.46 3.07
N ALA A 353 -23.35 26.66 3.05
CA ALA A 353 -23.43 25.20 2.93
C ALA A 353 -23.05 24.57 4.26
N VAL A 354 -23.83 23.60 4.69
CA VAL A 354 -23.61 22.83 5.95
C VAL A 354 -23.62 21.35 5.62
N ASP A 355 -22.58 20.64 6.05
CA ASP A 355 -22.51 19.18 6.01
C ASP A 355 -22.64 18.66 7.44
N PRO A 356 -23.85 18.20 7.84
CA PRO A 356 -24.10 17.80 9.22
C PRO A 356 -23.50 16.42 9.51
N SER A 357 -22.69 16.31 10.53
CA SER A 357 -22.22 15.03 11.04
C SER A 357 -23.36 14.27 11.71
N GLY A 358 -23.38 12.94 11.55
CA GLY A 358 -24.26 12.07 12.31
C GLY A 358 -23.78 11.86 13.77
N ARG A 359 -24.26 10.78 14.41
CA ARG A 359 -23.78 10.31 15.71
C ARG A 359 -22.43 9.60 15.53
N GLY A 360 -21.36 10.35 15.31
CA GLY A 360 -20.02 9.81 15.08
C GLY A 360 -18.92 10.69 15.65
N ARG A 361 -17.68 10.42 15.25
CA ARG A 361 -16.50 11.24 15.53
C ARG A 361 -16.29 12.34 14.49
N ASP A 362 -17.08 12.35 13.44
CA ASP A 362 -17.03 13.36 12.39
C ASP A 362 -17.57 14.67 12.91
N GLU A 363 -17.05 15.79 12.43
CA GLU A 363 -17.54 17.11 12.76
C GLU A 363 -18.58 17.59 11.74
N THR A 364 -19.55 18.37 12.17
CA THR A 364 -20.40 19.14 11.28
C THR A 364 -19.57 20.24 10.69
N SER A 365 -19.41 20.26 9.37
CA SER A 365 -18.66 21.28 8.66
C SER A 365 -19.59 22.29 7.98
N TRP A 366 -19.16 23.52 7.87
CA TRP A 366 -19.90 24.57 7.20
C TRP A 366 -18.97 25.50 6.43
N CYS A 367 -19.48 26.09 5.37
CA CYS A 367 -18.77 27.15 4.65
C CYS A 367 -19.73 28.22 4.11
N VAL A 368 -19.21 29.44 3.97
CA VAL A 368 -19.90 30.54 3.32
C VAL A 368 -19.17 30.86 2.02
N VAL A 369 -19.89 30.69 0.91
CA VAL A 369 -19.40 31.00 -0.43
C VAL A 369 -20.17 32.19 -0.97
N LYS A 370 -19.45 33.17 -1.46
CA LYS A 370 -20.02 34.35 -2.12
C LYS A 370 -19.65 34.39 -3.61
N MET A 371 -20.45 35.03 -4.41
CA MET A 371 -20.29 35.06 -5.86
C MET A 371 -20.17 36.50 -6.36
N LEU A 372 -19.26 36.72 -7.31
CA LEU A 372 -19.12 37.95 -8.05
C LEU A 372 -18.54 37.68 -9.45
N GLY A 373 -19.25 38.09 -10.51
CA GLY A 373 -18.76 38.00 -11.88
C GLY A 373 -18.40 36.56 -12.31
N GLY A 374 -19.12 35.55 -11.79
CA GLY A 374 -18.86 34.14 -12.05
C GLY A 374 -17.72 33.49 -11.22
N ASN A 375 -17.01 34.31 -10.41
CA ASN A 375 -16.03 33.78 -9.46
C ASN A 375 -16.71 33.44 -8.13
N LEU A 376 -16.22 32.34 -7.48
CA LEU A 376 -16.67 31.94 -6.16
C LEU A 376 -15.60 32.26 -5.12
N PHE A 377 -16.03 32.87 -4.03
CA PHE A 377 -15.17 33.29 -2.93
C PHE A 377 -15.57 32.56 -1.66
N LEU A 378 -14.70 31.73 -1.12
CA LEU A 378 -14.86 31.10 0.19
C LEU A 378 -14.46 32.09 1.26
N VAL A 379 -15.44 32.76 1.88
CA VAL A 379 -15.18 33.88 2.81
C VAL A 379 -15.13 33.42 4.27
N ALA A 380 -15.73 32.28 4.58
CA ALA A 380 -15.68 31.69 5.92
C ALA A 380 -15.86 30.17 5.85
N GLN A 381 -15.26 29.47 6.77
CA GLN A 381 -15.46 28.03 6.97
C GLN A 381 -15.24 27.67 8.44
N GLY A 382 -15.79 26.55 8.86
CA GLY A 382 -15.58 26.03 10.22
C GLY A 382 -16.10 24.62 10.36
N GLY A 383 -15.78 24.01 11.51
CA GLY A 383 -16.25 22.71 11.90
C GLY A 383 -16.61 22.69 13.39
N ILE A 384 -17.64 21.94 13.76
CA ILE A 384 -18.10 21.78 15.14
C ILE A 384 -18.24 20.28 15.42
N GLN A 385 -17.55 19.80 16.43
CA GLN A 385 -17.73 18.42 16.92
C GLN A 385 -18.96 18.34 17.82
N GLY A 386 -19.82 17.33 17.64
CA GLY A 386 -20.94 17.11 18.56
C GLY A 386 -22.27 16.62 17.96
N GLY A 387 -22.35 16.34 16.67
CA GLY A 387 -23.56 15.83 16.04
C GLY A 387 -24.76 16.78 16.15
N TYR A 388 -25.98 16.23 16.27
CA TYR A 388 -27.23 17.01 16.42
C TYR A 388 -27.43 17.51 17.86
N SER A 389 -26.50 18.27 18.41
CA SER A 389 -26.69 18.97 19.69
C SER A 389 -27.32 20.35 19.45
N ASP A 390 -27.96 20.89 20.49
CA ASP A 390 -28.56 22.24 20.44
C ASP A 390 -27.51 23.32 20.11
N GLU A 391 -26.24 23.09 20.46
CA GLU A 391 -25.10 23.98 20.12
C GLU A 391 -24.74 23.95 18.63
N VAL A 392 -25.05 22.87 17.92
CA VAL A 392 -24.79 22.73 16.47
C VAL A 392 -25.99 23.21 15.66
N MET A 393 -27.20 23.14 16.22
CA MET A 393 -28.46 23.50 15.55
C MET A 393 -28.90 24.94 15.81
N GLY A 394 -28.35 25.62 16.80
CA GLY A 394 -28.61 27.04 17.12
C GLY A 394 -27.70 28.00 16.42
#